data_7f4570d7b6b9d8289c895ef722b1a87d
#
_entry.id   7f4570d7b6b9d8289c895ef722b1a87d
#
_cell.length_a   1.000
_cell.length_b   1.000
_cell.length_c   1.000
_cell.angle_alpha   90.00
_cell.angle_beta   90.00
_cell.angle_gamma   90.00
#
_symmetry.space_group_name_H-M   'P 1'
#
loop_
_entity.id
_entity.type
_entity.pdbx_description
1 polymer ?
#
loop_
_entity_poly.entity_id
_entity_poly.type
_entity_poly.pdbx_seq_one_letter_code
_entity_poly.pdbx_strand_id
1 'polypeptide(L)'
;MMDASSSGNGMQPGSRVFVAGHRGLVGSAICRHLTAAGYERLLLRASTELDLTERDAVWEFFKDQRPEYVVLAAAKVGGIQANSKYPVEFIRDNLLIQTNVIDACYEFAVKRLLFLGSSCIYPKLCPQPIREEYLLTGPLEPTNRPYAIAKIAGIEQCWAYNREYGTRFLAAMPTNLYGPEDNFDLVNSHVLPALLRKIATAKTEGAGQVEVWGTGTPRREFLYSDDLAEACVFLLQLSEEKLDTLLRADGPPLINIGVGKDISIRELAELIGRLLDYKGTLTFNTAQPDGTPQKLLDVSRIHSLGWSAKTSLEEGIRRTYAAAKENPGSGVA
;
A
#
# COMPACT_ATOMS: atom_id res chain seq x y z
N MET A 1 -15.30 -33.95 -28.94
CA MET A 1 -15.42 -32.47 -28.92
C MET A 1 -15.11 -32.05 -27.50
N MET A 2 -13.85 -31.71 -27.24
CA MET A 2 -13.45 -31.14 -25.95
C MET A 2 -13.61 -29.62 -26.05
N ASP A 3 -14.35 -29.11 -25.11
CA ASP A 3 -14.74 -27.71 -25.02
C ASP A 3 -13.50 -26.82 -24.79
N ALA A 4 -13.10 -26.08 -25.82
CA ALA A 4 -11.94 -25.19 -25.82
C ALA A 4 -12.39 -23.78 -25.42
N SER A 5 -12.93 -23.60 -24.20
CA SER A 5 -13.37 -22.29 -23.71
C SER A 5 -13.05 -22.06 -22.22
N SER A 6 -11.75 -22.15 -21.86
CA SER A 6 -11.30 -21.63 -20.56
C SER A 6 -9.94 -20.96 -20.68
N SER A 7 -9.82 -19.98 -21.56
CA SER A 7 -8.64 -19.10 -21.64
C SER A 7 -8.79 -17.82 -20.80
N GLY A 8 -9.31 -17.95 -19.59
CA GLY A 8 -9.25 -16.91 -18.58
C GLY A 8 -8.00 -17.12 -17.73
N ASN A 9 -6.84 -16.69 -18.18
CA ASN A 9 -5.55 -17.06 -17.57
C ASN A 9 -5.13 -16.22 -16.35
N GLY A 10 -6.06 -15.59 -15.64
CA GLY A 10 -5.77 -14.92 -14.38
C GLY A 10 -5.60 -15.89 -13.20
N MET A 11 -5.28 -15.36 -12.04
CA MET A 11 -5.12 -16.12 -10.79
C MET A 11 -6.42 -16.83 -10.39
N GLN A 12 -6.35 -18.11 -10.07
CA GLN A 12 -7.49 -18.96 -9.70
C GLN A 12 -7.37 -19.47 -8.25
N PRO A 13 -8.46 -19.85 -7.58
CA PRO A 13 -8.46 -20.28 -6.16
C PRO A 13 -7.44 -21.38 -5.83
N GLY A 14 -7.17 -22.32 -6.75
CA GLY A 14 -6.16 -23.37 -6.57
C GLY A 14 -4.70 -22.95 -6.76
N SER A 15 -4.43 -21.69 -7.12
CA SER A 15 -3.07 -21.19 -7.36
C SER A 15 -2.27 -21.07 -6.05
N ARG A 16 -0.95 -21.30 -6.14
CA ARG A 16 -0.01 -21.02 -5.04
C ARG A 16 0.34 -19.53 -5.04
N VAL A 17 -0.10 -18.81 -4.01
CA VAL A 17 0.08 -17.37 -3.89
C VAL A 17 1.01 -17.05 -2.73
N PHE A 18 2.16 -16.45 -3.01
CA PHE A 18 3.04 -15.92 -1.98
C PHE A 18 2.67 -14.47 -1.66
N VAL A 19 2.30 -14.20 -0.40
CA VAL A 19 2.04 -12.85 0.11
C VAL A 19 3.20 -12.45 1.02
N ALA A 20 4.20 -11.79 0.44
CA ALA A 20 5.32 -11.25 1.18
C ALA A 20 4.85 -10.05 2.02
N GLY A 21 5.08 -10.06 3.34
CA GLY A 21 4.60 -9.03 4.27
C GLY A 21 3.17 -9.27 4.77
N HIS A 22 2.72 -10.51 4.84
CA HIS A 22 1.36 -10.92 5.23
C HIS A 22 0.88 -10.47 6.62
N ARG A 23 1.80 -10.04 7.51
CA ARG A 23 1.46 -9.54 8.86
C ARG A 23 1.26 -8.02 8.93
N GLY A 24 1.59 -7.28 7.87
CA GLY A 24 1.39 -5.83 7.81
C GLY A 24 -0.04 -5.46 7.39
N LEU A 25 -0.39 -4.17 7.50
CA LEU A 25 -1.69 -3.61 7.12
C LEU A 25 -2.21 -4.14 5.78
N VAL A 26 -1.41 -4.06 4.73
CA VAL A 26 -1.81 -4.46 3.38
C VAL A 26 -1.79 -5.97 3.20
N GLY A 27 -0.70 -6.63 3.64
CA GLY A 27 -0.56 -8.07 3.47
C GLY A 27 -1.62 -8.87 4.21
N SER A 28 -1.99 -8.44 5.43
CA SER A 28 -3.06 -9.09 6.20
C SER A 28 -4.44 -8.92 5.53
N ALA A 29 -4.73 -7.73 4.99
CA ALA A 29 -5.96 -7.49 4.23
C ALA A 29 -6.03 -8.36 2.97
N ILE A 30 -4.93 -8.50 2.23
CA ILE A 30 -4.85 -9.38 1.05
C ILE A 30 -5.06 -10.85 1.46
N CYS A 31 -4.48 -11.31 2.56
CA CYS A 31 -4.70 -12.67 3.05
C CYS A 31 -6.16 -12.90 3.43
N ARG A 32 -6.80 -11.97 4.16
CA ARG A 32 -8.24 -12.06 4.48
C ARG A 32 -9.09 -12.16 3.22
N HIS A 33 -8.83 -11.29 2.24
CA HIS A 33 -9.60 -11.28 0.99
C HIS A 33 -9.40 -12.57 0.18
N LEU A 34 -8.16 -13.04 0.03
CA LEU A 34 -7.86 -14.30 -0.67
C LEU A 34 -8.53 -15.51 0.02
N THR A 35 -8.43 -15.60 1.35
CA THR A 35 -9.10 -16.68 2.12
C THR A 35 -10.61 -16.65 1.95
N ALA A 36 -11.23 -15.47 2.04
CA ALA A 36 -12.67 -15.31 1.83
C ALA A 36 -13.10 -15.65 0.40
N ALA A 37 -12.23 -15.46 -0.59
CA ALA A 37 -12.43 -15.84 -2.00
C ALA A 37 -12.06 -17.31 -2.30
N GLY A 38 -11.77 -18.14 -1.29
CA GLY A 38 -11.52 -19.58 -1.44
C GLY A 38 -10.12 -19.96 -1.91
N TYR A 39 -9.13 -19.08 -1.75
CA TYR A 39 -7.73 -19.42 -2.02
C TYR A 39 -7.14 -20.18 -0.83
N GLU A 40 -6.84 -21.46 -1.02
CA GLU A 40 -6.36 -22.35 0.05
C GLU A 40 -4.83 -22.48 0.10
N ARG A 41 -4.12 -22.13 -0.98
CA ARG A 41 -2.69 -22.35 -1.13
C ARG A 41 -1.89 -21.06 -0.95
N LEU A 42 -2.10 -20.39 0.18
CA LEU A 42 -1.36 -19.18 0.54
C LEU A 42 -0.01 -19.56 1.16
N LEU A 43 1.08 -19.06 0.58
CA LEU A 43 2.43 -19.20 1.09
C LEU A 43 2.74 -17.96 1.94
N LEU A 44 2.86 -18.15 3.24
CA LEU A 44 3.03 -17.08 4.22
C LEU A 44 4.30 -17.36 5.04
N ARG A 45 5.20 -16.37 5.15
CA ARG A 45 6.41 -16.45 5.98
C ARG A 45 6.61 -15.14 6.71
N ALA A 46 6.79 -15.21 8.01
CA ALA A 46 7.19 -14.06 8.80
C ALA A 46 8.65 -13.69 8.52
N SER A 47 9.06 -12.46 8.80
CA SER A 47 10.46 -12.02 8.60
C SER A 47 11.47 -12.82 9.44
N THR A 48 11.03 -13.42 10.55
CA THR A 48 11.84 -14.33 11.37
C THR A 48 12.00 -15.73 10.75
N GLU A 49 11.17 -16.10 9.77
CA GLU A 49 11.18 -17.39 9.06
C GLU A 49 11.81 -17.25 7.67
N LEU A 50 11.67 -16.07 7.06
CA LEU A 50 12.22 -15.75 5.74
C LEU A 50 12.61 -14.27 5.71
N ASP A 51 13.90 -13.98 5.88
CA ASP A 51 14.43 -12.65 5.68
C ASP A 51 14.60 -12.38 4.18
N LEU A 52 13.78 -11.48 3.65
CA LEU A 52 13.79 -11.14 2.22
C LEU A 52 15.01 -10.30 1.81
N THR A 53 15.81 -9.82 2.76
CA THR A 53 17.10 -9.16 2.46
C THR A 53 18.19 -10.17 2.14
N GLU A 54 18.01 -11.45 2.52
CA GLU A 54 18.95 -12.54 2.31
C GLU A 54 18.62 -13.31 1.02
N ARG A 55 19.41 -13.08 -0.03
CA ARG A 55 19.16 -13.63 -1.37
C ARG A 55 19.03 -15.17 -1.37
N ASP A 56 19.95 -15.87 -0.72
CA ASP A 56 19.98 -17.33 -0.75
C ASP A 56 18.75 -17.93 -0.07
N ALA A 57 18.28 -17.34 1.05
CA ALA A 57 17.06 -17.76 1.72
C ALA A 57 15.82 -17.57 0.83
N VAL A 58 15.74 -16.45 0.10
CA VAL A 58 14.65 -16.19 -0.85
C VAL A 58 14.67 -17.21 -1.99
N TRP A 59 15.85 -17.51 -2.55
CA TRP A 59 16.00 -18.47 -3.65
C TRP A 59 15.64 -19.88 -3.23
N GLU A 60 16.07 -20.33 -2.05
CA GLU A 60 15.70 -21.64 -1.49
C GLU A 60 14.17 -21.74 -1.31
N PHE A 61 13.54 -20.71 -0.71
CA PHE A 61 12.11 -20.67 -0.55
C PHE A 61 11.35 -20.76 -1.88
N PHE A 62 11.74 -19.99 -2.90
CA PHE A 62 11.10 -20.04 -4.23
C PHE A 62 11.31 -21.36 -4.93
N LYS A 63 12.52 -21.94 -4.81
CA LYS A 63 12.84 -23.27 -5.35
C LYS A 63 11.93 -24.34 -4.77
N ASP A 64 11.70 -24.32 -3.46
CA ASP A 64 10.93 -25.35 -2.76
C ASP A 64 9.43 -25.15 -2.88
N GLN A 65 8.96 -23.93 -2.69
CA GLN A 65 7.52 -23.63 -2.65
C GLN A 65 6.89 -23.36 -4.01
N ARG A 66 7.71 -22.95 -5.01
CA ARG A 66 7.25 -22.69 -6.39
C ARG A 66 5.98 -21.83 -6.45
N PRO A 67 5.97 -20.61 -5.91
CA PRO A 67 4.80 -19.73 -6.03
C PRO A 67 4.48 -19.46 -7.49
N GLU A 68 3.18 -19.45 -7.81
CA GLU A 68 2.69 -19.12 -9.16
C GLU A 68 2.38 -17.64 -9.28
N TYR A 69 1.92 -17.04 -8.19
CA TYR A 69 1.62 -15.61 -8.07
C TYR A 69 2.29 -15.05 -6.83
N VAL A 70 2.77 -13.82 -6.94
CA VAL A 70 3.46 -13.16 -5.84
C VAL A 70 2.88 -11.76 -5.65
N VAL A 71 2.54 -11.44 -4.40
CA VAL A 71 2.26 -10.07 -3.97
C VAL A 71 3.40 -9.62 -3.06
N LEU A 72 4.18 -8.65 -3.52
CA LEU A 72 5.28 -8.07 -2.74
C LEU A 72 4.78 -6.84 -1.98
N ALA A 73 4.18 -7.09 -0.80
CA ALA A 73 3.74 -6.07 0.14
C ALA A 73 4.79 -5.80 1.25
N ALA A 74 5.82 -6.64 1.34
CA ALA A 74 6.91 -6.45 2.30
C ALA A 74 7.76 -5.24 1.93
N ALA A 75 7.98 -4.37 2.90
CA ALA A 75 8.85 -3.22 2.78
C ALA A 75 9.22 -2.66 4.16
N LYS A 76 10.36 -1.99 4.28
CA LYS A 76 10.65 -1.11 5.40
C LYS A 76 9.85 0.18 5.20
N VAL A 77 8.83 0.39 6.04
CA VAL A 77 7.92 1.56 5.95
C VAL A 77 7.89 2.33 7.26
N GLY A 78 7.48 3.59 7.20
CA GLY A 78 7.32 4.43 8.38
C GLY A 78 6.95 5.86 8.04
N GLY A 79 6.55 6.63 9.04
CA GLY A 79 6.22 8.06 8.91
C GLY A 79 7.44 8.94 8.55
N ILE A 80 7.20 10.24 8.41
CA ILE A 80 8.24 11.24 8.05
C ILE A 80 9.44 11.19 9.00
N GLN A 81 9.20 11.07 10.31
CA GLN A 81 10.28 11.03 11.30
C GLN A 81 11.18 9.80 11.14
N ALA A 82 10.60 8.62 10.95
CA ALA A 82 11.36 7.39 10.75
C ALA A 82 12.20 7.45 9.45
N ASN A 83 11.62 7.92 8.35
CA ASN A 83 12.32 8.12 7.08
C ASN A 83 13.51 9.08 7.21
N SER A 84 13.33 10.19 7.94
CA SER A 84 14.40 11.18 8.17
C SER A 84 15.50 10.65 9.08
N LYS A 85 15.15 9.81 10.06
CA LYS A 85 16.10 9.28 11.05
C LYS A 85 16.92 8.09 10.55
N TYR A 86 16.32 7.22 9.70
CA TYR A 86 16.91 5.96 9.26
C TYR A 86 17.02 5.84 7.72
N PRO A 87 17.51 6.86 7.00
CA PRO A 87 17.47 6.89 5.52
C PRO A 87 18.24 5.73 4.88
N VAL A 88 19.32 5.25 5.51
CA VAL A 88 20.12 4.12 5.01
C VAL A 88 19.30 2.82 5.04
N GLU A 89 18.61 2.55 6.15
CA GLU A 89 17.77 1.36 6.26
C GLU A 89 16.61 1.39 5.24
N PHE A 90 15.98 2.56 5.08
CA PHE A 90 14.87 2.70 4.14
C PHE A 90 15.27 2.50 2.67
N ILE A 91 16.44 2.93 2.25
CA ILE A 91 16.89 2.68 0.88
C ILE A 91 17.46 1.26 0.73
N ARG A 92 18.38 0.85 1.61
CA ARG A 92 19.10 -0.43 1.51
C ARG A 92 18.14 -1.62 1.62
N ASP A 93 17.35 -1.68 2.70
CA ASP A 93 16.53 -2.85 2.98
C ASP A 93 15.44 -3.01 1.91
N ASN A 94 14.82 -1.91 1.44
CA ASN A 94 13.84 -1.98 0.37
C ASN A 94 14.47 -2.40 -0.97
N LEU A 95 15.67 -1.94 -1.31
CA LEU A 95 16.38 -2.38 -2.51
C LEU A 95 16.69 -3.88 -2.45
N LEU A 96 17.20 -4.38 -1.32
CA LEU A 96 17.50 -5.80 -1.14
C LEU A 96 16.23 -6.67 -1.25
N ILE A 97 15.19 -6.34 -0.49
CA ILE A 97 13.91 -7.07 -0.50
C ILE A 97 13.36 -7.19 -1.92
N GLN A 98 13.21 -6.07 -2.62
CA GLN A 98 12.57 -6.07 -3.93
C GLN A 98 13.44 -6.75 -4.99
N THR A 99 14.75 -6.52 -5.01
CA THR A 99 15.65 -7.15 -5.97
C THR A 99 15.66 -8.66 -5.78
N ASN A 100 15.82 -9.16 -4.56
CA ASN A 100 15.83 -10.60 -4.29
C ASN A 100 14.52 -11.27 -4.72
N VAL A 101 13.37 -10.66 -4.43
CA VAL A 101 12.06 -11.23 -4.77
C VAL A 101 11.77 -11.13 -6.27
N ILE A 102 12.09 -10.00 -6.93
CA ILE A 102 11.86 -9.83 -8.38
C ILE A 102 12.74 -10.80 -9.17
N ASP A 103 14.03 -10.93 -8.82
CA ASP A 103 14.95 -11.88 -9.46
C ASP A 103 14.45 -13.33 -9.29
N ALA A 104 14.03 -13.71 -8.07
CA ALA A 104 13.48 -15.02 -7.81
C ALA A 104 12.17 -15.27 -8.57
N CYS A 105 11.31 -14.26 -8.73
CA CYS A 105 10.11 -14.39 -9.55
C CYS A 105 10.42 -14.73 -11.01
N TYR A 106 11.46 -14.14 -11.57
CA TYR A 106 11.93 -14.49 -12.91
C TYR A 106 12.52 -15.88 -12.99
N GLU A 107 13.52 -16.19 -12.13
CA GLU A 107 14.25 -17.46 -12.14
C GLU A 107 13.32 -18.68 -11.96
N PHE A 108 12.33 -18.55 -11.10
CA PHE A 108 11.39 -19.63 -10.78
C PHE A 108 10.07 -19.56 -11.55
N ALA A 109 10.02 -18.77 -12.65
CA ALA A 109 8.92 -18.68 -13.60
C ALA A 109 7.56 -18.34 -12.93
N VAL A 110 7.55 -17.36 -12.03
CA VAL A 110 6.31 -16.81 -11.46
C VAL A 110 5.44 -16.24 -12.58
N LYS A 111 4.17 -16.63 -12.63
CA LYS A 111 3.24 -16.22 -13.69
C LYS A 111 2.97 -14.71 -13.64
N ARG A 112 2.73 -14.16 -12.45
CA ARG A 112 2.49 -12.72 -12.23
C ARG A 112 3.06 -12.27 -10.90
N LEU A 113 3.71 -11.12 -10.89
CA LEU A 113 4.12 -10.38 -9.69
C LEU A 113 3.32 -9.09 -9.61
N LEU A 114 2.74 -8.80 -8.44
CA LEU A 114 2.23 -7.50 -8.09
C LEU A 114 3.19 -6.86 -7.05
N PHE A 115 3.93 -5.85 -7.50
CA PHE A 115 4.84 -5.07 -6.66
C PHE A 115 4.09 -3.88 -6.06
N LEU A 116 4.02 -3.80 -4.73
CA LEU A 116 3.40 -2.65 -4.08
C LEU A 116 4.40 -1.52 -3.91
N GLY A 117 4.17 -0.47 -4.67
CA GLY A 117 4.86 0.79 -4.56
C GLY A 117 4.21 1.73 -3.53
N SER A 118 4.32 3.01 -3.77
CA SER A 118 3.71 4.06 -2.94
C SER A 118 3.58 5.36 -3.73
N SER A 119 2.56 6.13 -3.48
CA SER A 119 2.38 7.46 -4.10
C SER A 119 3.49 8.47 -3.78
N CYS A 120 4.45 8.15 -2.90
CA CYS A 120 5.63 8.99 -2.63
C CYS A 120 6.67 9.01 -3.78
N ILE A 121 6.53 8.13 -4.77
CA ILE A 121 7.37 8.11 -5.98
C ILE A 121 7.15 9.32 -6.89
N TYR A 122 6.01 9.99 -6.76
CA TYR A 122 5.68 11.13 -7.59
C TYR A 122 6.37 12.41 -7.09
N PRO A 123 6.60 13.38 -7.99
CA PRO A 123 7.18 14.66 -7.60
C PRO A 123 6.40 15.34 -6.47
N LYS A 124 7.11 16.01 -5.55
CA LYS A 124 6.49 16.76 -4.45
C LYS A 124 5.45 17.77 -4.95
N LEU A 125 5.79 18.45 -6.03
CA LEU A 125 4.93 19.44 -6.68
C LEU A 125 4.64 18.96 -8.10
N CYS A 126 3.58 18.19 -8.27
CA CYS A 126 3.08 17.79 -9.59
C CYS A 126 1.61 18.18 -9.72
N PRO A 127 1.07 18.27 -10.96
CA PRO A 127 -0.35 18.54 -11.16
C PRO A 127 -1.24 17.52 -10.45
N GLN A 128 -2.43 17.97 -10.03
CA GLN A 128 -3.42 17.15 -9.36
C GLN A 128 -4.68 17.02 -10.24
N PRO A 129 -5.30 15.83 -10.31
CA PRO A 129 -4.88 14.56 -9.73
C PRO A 129 -3.59 14.01 -10.37
N ILE A 130 -2.80 13.23 -9.60
CA ILE A 130 -1.50 12.69 -9.99
C ILE A 130 -1.69 11.53 -10.95
N ARG A 131 -1.18 11.66 -12.17
CA ARG A 131 -1.19 10.60 -13.18
C ARG A 131 0.07 9.74 -13.11
N GLU A 132 -0.02 8.52 -13.62
CA GLU A 132 1.10 7.58 -13.69
C GLU A 132 2.28 8.15 -14.51
N GLU A 133 2.01 8.94 -15.55
CA GLU A 133 3.01 9.58 -16.42
C GLU A 133 3.85 10.65 -15.69
N TYR A 134 3.48 11.04 -14.46
CA TYR A 134 4.26 12.02 -13.69
C TYR A 134 5.43 11.39 -12.94
N LEU A 135 5.63 10.07 -13.03
CA LEU A 135 6.82 9.42 -12.50
C LEU A 135 8.08 10.05 -13.10
N LEU A 136 9.06 10.41 -12.26
CA LEU A 136 10.36 10.99 -12.64
C LEU A 136 10.29 12.36 -13.35
N THR A 137 9.17 13.07 -13.33
CA THR A 137 9.05 14.39 -14.00
C THR A 137 9.48 15.57 -13.13
N GLY A 138 9.89 15.34 -11.89
CA GLY A 138 10.33 16.42 -10.98
C GLY A 138 10.93 15.93 -9.67
N PRO A 139 11.35 16.86 -8.79
CA PRO A 139 11.97 16.53 -7.51
C PRO A 139 11.03 15.81 -6.54
N LEU A 140 11.54 14.79 -5.87
CA LEU A 140 10.83 14.05 -4.82
C LEU A 140 10.76 14.85 -3.52
N GLU A 141 9.85 14.46 -2.62
CA GLU A 141 9.81 14.99 -1.26
C GLU A 141 11.09 14.62 -0.50
N PRO A 142 11.87 15.59 0.00
CA PRO A 142 13.18 15.33 0.60
C PRO A 142 13.16 14.36 1.78
N THR A 143 12.11 14.41 2.62
CA THR A 143 12.05 13.65 3.87
C THR A 143 11.91 12.14 3.67
N ASN A 144 11.30 11.69 2.56
CA ASN A 144 11.13 10.28 2.24
C ASN A 144 11.81 9.87 0.92
N ARG A 145 12.70 10.72 0.40
CA ARG A 145 13.39 10.49 -0.87
C ARG A 145 14.12 9.15 -0.95
N PRO A 146 14.86 8.67 0.08
CA PRO A 146 15.52 7.36 0.03
C PRO A 146 14.54 6.21 -0.19
N TYR A 147 13.40 6.21 0.50
CA TYR A 147 12.32 5.23 0.30
C TYR A 147 11.70 5.33 -1.09
N ALA A 148 11.39 6.56 -1.53
CA ALA A 148 10.80 6.79 -2.84
C ALA A 148 11.72 6.30 -3.98
N ILE A 149 13.03 6.56 -3.89
CA ILE A 149 14.03 6.07 -4.86
C ILE A 149 14.06 4.53 -4.88
N ALA A 150 14.05 3.88 -3.71
CA ALA A 150 13.99 2.42 -3.68
C ALA A 150 12.73 1.90 -4.38
N LYS A 151 11.56 2.49 -4.13
CA LYS A 151 10.32 2.08 -4.79
C LYS A 151 10.33 2.35 -6.30
N ILE A 152 10.88 3.48 -6.76
CA ILE A 152 11.09 3.76 -8.19
C ILE A 152 11.99 2.68 -8.82
N ALA A 153 13.10 2.32 -8.17
CA ALA A 153 13.99 1.27 -8.67
C ALA A 153 13.27 -0.08 -8.83
N GLY A 154 12.35 -0.44 -7.93
CA GLY A 154 11.55 -1.67 -8.06
C GLY A 154 10.56 -1.62 -9.23
N ILE A 155 9.98 -0.46 -9.51
CA ILE A 155 9.12 -0.26 -10.70
C ILE A 155 9.94 -0.42 -11.98
N GLU A 156 11.13 0.20 -12.03
CA GLU A 156 12.04 0.10 -13.17
C GLU A 156 12.56 -1.34 -13.36
N GLN A 157 12.82 -2.08 -12.28
CA GLN A 157 13.14 -3.51 -12.35
C GLN A 157 11.98 -4.30 -12.99
N CYS A 158 10.75 -4.13 -12.52
CA CYS A 158 9.59 -4.78 -13.12
C CYS A 158 9.49 -4.49 -14.64
N TRP A 159 9.71 -3.24 -15.02
CA TRP A 159 9.69 -2.83 -16.44
C TRP A 159 10.82 -3.47 -17.25
N ALA A 160 12.04 -3.46 -16.72
CA ALA A 160 13.20 -4.07 -17.39
C ALA A 160 12.97 -5.57 -17.63
N TYR A 161 12.53 -6.31 -16.61
CA TYR A 161 12.22 -7.73 -16.74
C TYR A 161 11.09 -8.01 -17.74
N ASN A 162 10.03 -7.19 -17.75
CA ASN A 162 8.95 -7.34 -18.73
C ASN A 162 9.45 -7.14 -20.17
N ARG A 163 10.33 -6.15 -20.39
CA ARG A 163 10.85 -5.85 -21.75
C ARG A 163 11.85 -6.87 -22.24
N GLU A 164 12.73 -7.34 -21.37
CA GLU A 164 13.83 -8.23 -21.77
C GLU A 164 13.39 -9.69 -21.85
N TYR A 165 12.57 -10.12 -20.88
CA TYR A 165 12.21 -11.52 -20.71
C TYR A 165 10.72 -11.82 -20.88
N GLY A 166 9.88 -10.83 -21.14
CA GLY A 166 8.44 -11.03 -21.32
C GLY A 166 7.72 -11.44 -20.04
N THR A 167 8.25 -11.09 -18.86
CA THR A 167 7.58 -11.34 -17.58
C THR A 167 6.30 -10.53 -17.46
N ARG A 168 5.49 -10.84 -16.44
CA ARG A 168 4.21 -10.17 -16.16
C ARG A 168 4.22 -9.55 -14.78
N PHE A 169 5.09 -8.56 -14.60
CA PHE A 169 5.31 -7.86 -13.35
C PHE A 169 4.64 -6.49 -13.42
N LEU A 170 3.68 -6.24 -12.54
CA LEU A 170 2.91 -5.00 -12.45
C LEU A 170 3.18 -4.30 -11.13
N ALA A 171 3.34 -2.99 -11.16
CA ALA A 171 3.50 -2.17 -9.96
C ALA A 171 2.18 -1.45 -9.63
N ALA A 172 1.69 -1.59 -8.41
CA ALA A 172 0.50 -0.91 -7.90
C ALA A 172 0.88 0.24 -6.96
N MET A 173 0.36 1.43 -7.23
CA MET A 173 0.64 2.66 -6.48
C MET A 173 -0.56 3.04 -5.61
N PRO A 174 -0.66 2.53 -4.38
CA PRO A 174 -1.73 2.93 -3.49
C PRO A 174 -1.55 4.36 -2.97
N THR A 175 -2.67 5.03 -2.71
CA THR A 175 -2.71 6.26 -1.92
C THR A 175 -2.47 5.98 -0.43
N ASN A 176 -2.76 6.92 0.49
CA ASN A 176 -2.58 6.67 1.92
C ASN A 176 -3.57 5.62 2.40
N LEU A 177 -3.05 4.59 3.04
CA LEU A 177 -3.82 3.45 3.50
C LEU A 177 -4.14 3.55 4.99
N TYR A 178 -5.24 2.94 5.38
CA TYR A 178 -5.66 2.77 6.77
C TYR A 178 -6.57 1.54 6.89
N GLY A 179 -6.67 0.94 8.07
CA GLY A 179 -7.50 -0.24 8.28
C GLY A 179 -7.11 -1.06 9.50
N PRO A 180 -7.67 -2.27 9.66
CA PRO A 180 -7.23 -3.24 10.66
C PRO A 180 -5.75 -3.57 10.51
N GLU A 181 -5.07 -3.83 11.62
CA GLU A 181 -3.61 -4.08 11.70
C GLU A 181 -2.74 -2.87 11.29
N ASP A 182 -3.29 -1.65 11.28
CA ASP A 182 -2.49 -0.45 11.09
C ASP A 182 -1.58 -0.17 12.29
N ASN A 183 -0.53 0.62 12.07
CA ASN A 183 0.36 1.07 13.13
C ASN A 183 -0.21 2.31 13.79
N PHE A 184 -0.58 2.20 15.07
CA PHE A 184 -1.10 3.30 15.88
C PHE A 184 -0.02 4.00 16.74
N ASP A 185 1.26 3.70 16.59
CA ASP A 185 2.34 4.37 17.33
C ASP A 185 2.36 5.86 17.00
N LEU A 186 2.33 6.72 18.05
CA LEU A 186 2.20 8.17 17.86
C LEU A 186 3.40 8.86 17.21
N VAL A 187 4.56 8.18 17.19
CA VAL A 187 5.79 8.71 16.60
C VAL A 187 5.98 8.24 15.15
N ASN A 188 5.63 6.97 14.88
CA ASN A 188 5.97 6.31 13.62
C ASN A 188 4.77 6.06 12.69
N SER A 189 3.54 6.27 13.17
CA SER A 189 2.33 6.04 12.37
C SER A 189 2.05 7.14 11.35
N HIS A 190 1.16 6.81 10.42
CA HIS A 190 0.58 7.79 9.50
C HIS A 190 -0.48 8.66 10.18
N VAL A 191 -0.89 9.74 9.51
CA VAL A 191 -1.75 10.78 10.10
C VAL A 191 -3.11 10.25 10.57
N LEU A 192 -3.78 9.38 9.82
CA LEU A 192 -5.11 8.88 10.20
C LEU A 192 -5.07 8.01 11.46
N PRO A 193 -4.24 6.94 11.56
CA PRO A 193 -4.15 6.15 12.78
C PRO A 193 -3.64 6.97 13.98
N ALA A 194 -2.73 7.94 13.77
CA ALA A 194 -2.29 8.85 14.84
C ALA A 194 -3.44 9.70 15.40
N LEU A 195 -4.25 10.31 14.52
CA LEU A 195 -5.42 11.09 14.90
C LEU A 195 -6.47 10.23 15.61
N LEU A 196 -6.74 9.04 15.07
CA LEU A 196 -7.67 8.09 15.65
C LEU A 196 -7.28 7.73 17.08
N ARG A 197 -6.01 7.37 17.32
CA ARG A 197 -5.49 7.08 18.64
C ARG A 197 -5.56 8.30 19.57
N LYS A 198 -5.07 9.47 19.14
CA LYS A 198 -5.08 10.70 19.95
C LYS A 198 -6.49 11.06 20.42
N ILE A 199 -7.47 11.04 19.51
CA ILE A 199 -8.84 11.42 19.81
C ILE A 199 -9.53 10.37 20.68
N ALA A 200 -9.29 9.07 20.43
CA ALA A 200 -9.83 7.99 21.26
C ALA A 200 -9.30 8.07 22.69
N THR A 201 -7.98 8.23 22.88
CA THR A 201 -7.34 8.40 24.18
C THR A 201 -7.89 9.63 24.90
N ALA A 202 -7.95 10.78 24.22
CA ALA A 202 -8.48 12.01 24.81
C ALA A 202 -9.95 11.87 25.26
N LYS A 203 -10.77 11.15 24.51
CA LYS A 203 -12.14 10.83 24.91
C LYS A 203 -12.18 9.98 26.17
N THR A 204 -11.37 8.91 26.25
CA THR A 204 -11.34 7.99 27.39
C THR A 204 -10.82 8.68 28.66
N GLU A 205 -9.82 9.54 28.51
CA GLU A 205 -9.22 10.30 29.64
C GLU A 205 -10.02 11.55 30.03
N GLY A 206 -11.07 11.91 29.26
CA GLY A 206 -11.84 13.13 29.50
C GLY A 206 -11.05 14.40 29.20
N ALA A 207 -10.03 14.34 28.35
CA ALA A 207 -9.21 15.50 27.97
C ALA A 207 -10.01 16.48 27.13
N GLY A 208 -10.02 17.76 27.52
CA GLY A 208 -10.77 18.81 26.84
C GLY A 208 -10.19 19.24 25.49
N GLN A 209 -8.98 18.79 25.13
CA GLN A 209 -8.27 19.27 23.95
C GLN A 209 -7.39 18.19 23.32
N VAL A 210 -7.33 18.15 21.96
CA VAL A 210 -6.38 17.34 21.19
C VAL A 210 -5.59 18.23 20.26
N GLU A 211 -4.26 18.10 20.28
CA GLU A 211 -3.37 18.80 19.36
C GLU A 211 -3.19 18.03 18.05
N VAL A 212 -3.45 18.71 16.94
CA VAL A 212 -3.18 18.27 15.56
C VAL A 212 -1.96 19.04 15.06
N TRP A 213 -0.99 18.36 14.46
CA TRP A 213 0.22 18.99 13.91
C TRP A 213 -0.06 19.71 12.60
N GLY A 214 0.60 20.86 12.40
CA GLY A 214 0.47 21.69 11.20
C GLY A 214 -0.77 22.59 11.22
N THR A 215 -1.06 23.17 10.08
CA THR A 215 -2.22 24.07 9.87
C THR A 215 -3.54 23.30 9.72
N GLY A 216 -3.48 22.02 9.37
CA GLY A 216 -4.63 21.21 8.99
C GLY A 216 -5.10 21.42 7.54
N THR A 217 -4.44 22.30 6.77
CA THR A 217 -4.82 22.59 5.37
C THR A 217 -4.38 21.54 4.35
N PRO A 218 -3.27 20.80 4.52
CA PRO A 218 -2.89 19.78 3.54
C PRO A 218 -4.01 18.76 3.29
N ARG A 219 -4.14 18.37 2.03
CA ARG A 219 -5.18 17.44 1.58
C ARG A 219 -4.60 16.06 1.27
N ARG A 220 -5.29 15.03 1.70
CA ARG A 220 -4.90 13.61 1.49
C ARG A 220 -6.08 12.79 1.05
N GLU A 221 -5.79 11.86 0.18
CA GLU A 221 -6.67 10.77 -0.19
C GLU A 221 -6.41 9.58 0.74
N PHE A 222 -7.47 8.88 1.15
CA PHE A 222 -7.41 7.73 2.05
C PHE A 222 -8.16 6.55 1.45
N LEU A 223 -7.50 5.39 1.36
CA LEU A 223 -8.07 4.15 0.86
C LEU A 223 -8.07 3.09 1.97
N TYR A 224 -9.21 2.45 2.18
CA TYR A 224 -9.35 1.36 3.14
C TYR A 224 -8.56 0.13 2.70
N SER A 225 -7.88 -0.54 3.63
CA SER A 225 -6.95 -1.64 3.31
C SER A 225 -7.61 -2.83 2.62
N ASP A 226 -8.87 -3.14 2.97
CA ASP A 226 -9.57 -4.25 2.34
C ASP A 226 -10.00 -3.91 0.89
N ASP A 227 -10.31 -2.63 0.58
CA ASP A 227 -10.52 -2.19 -0.80
C ASP A 227 -9.23 -2.33 -1.63
N LEU A 228 -8.07 -1.95 -1.06
CA LEU A 228 -6.79 -2.21 -1.72
C LEU A 228 -6.55 -3.70 -1.94
N ALA A 229 -6.87 -4.54 -0.95
CA ALA A 229 -6.73 -5.99 -1.08
C ALA A 229 -7.59 -6.53 -2.24
N GLU A 230 -8.84 -6.08 -2.36
CA GLU A 230 -9.71 -6.40 -3.50
C GLU A 230 -9.07 -5.96 -4.82
N ALA A 231 -8.53 -4.71 -4.89
CA ALA A 231 -7.86 -4.22 -6.08
C ALA A 231 -6.65 -5.07 -6.47
N CYS A 232 -5.82 -5.48 -5.51
CA CYS A 232 -4.65 -6.33 -5.75
C CYS A 232 -5.05 -7.69 -6.33
N VAL A 233 -6.09 -8.33 -5.78
CA VAL A 233 -6.59 -9.61 -6.27
C VAL A 233 -7.23 -9.44 -7.64
N PHE A 234 -8.01 -8.38 -7.87
CA PHE A 234 -8.57 -8.03 -9.17
C PHE A 234 -7.49 -7.88 -10.25
N LEU A 235 -6.39 -7.19 -9.96
CA LEU A 235 -5.28 -7.02 -10.90
C LEU A 235 -4.60 -8.34 -11.25
N LEU A 236 -4.43 -9.24 -10.28
CA LEU A 236 -3.86 -10.58 -10.51
C LEU A 236 -4.82 -11.51 -11.27
N GLN A 237 -6.12 -11.22 -11.26
CA GLN A 237 -7.16 -11.96 -11.97
C GLN A 237 -7.47 -11.42 -13.39
N LEU A 238 -6.90 -10.28 -13.78
CA LEU A 238 -7.14 -9.72 -15.11
C LEU A 238 -6.89 -10.74 -16.22
N SER A 239 -7.71 -10.69 -17.28
CA SER A 239 -7.41 -11.44 -18.50
C SER A 239 -6.06 -11.03 -19.08
N GLU A 240 -5.44 -11.91 -19.88
CA GLU A 240 -4.16 -11.61 -20.52
C GLU A 240 -4.25 -10.34 -21.36
N GLU A 241 -5.34 -10.16 -22.09
CA GLU A 241 -5.58 -8.98 -22.94
C GLU A 241 -5.59 -7.68 -22.12
N LYS A 242 -6.34 -7.65 -21.00
CA LYS A 242 -6.39 -6.47 -20.13
C LYS A 242 -5.06 -6.21 -19.43
N LEU A 243 -4.37 -7.24 -18.97
CA LEU A 243 -3.06 -7.09 -18.37
C LEU A 243 -2.04 -6.56 -19.39
N ASP A 244 -2.05 -7.05 -20.60
CA ASP A 244 -1.18 -6.59 -21.69
C ASP A 244 -1.32 -5.08 -21.96
N THR A 245 -2.51 -4.50 -21.82
CA THR A 245 -2.68 -3.04 -21.97
C THR A 245 -1.90 -2.24 -20.92
N LEU A 246 -1.68 -2.81 -19.73
CA LEU A 246 -0.89 -2.19 -18.69
C LEU A 246 0.62 -2.42 -18.85
N LEU A 247 1.01 -3.58 -19.37
CA LEU A 247 2.43 -3.99 -19.47
C LEU A 247 3.13 -3.46 -20.73
N ARG A 248 2.37 -3.19 -21.82
CA ARG A 248 2.89 -2.72 -23.12
C ARG A 248 2.83 -1.21 -23.29
N ALA A 249 2.48 -0.45 -22.26
CA ALA A 249 2.54 1.01 -22.31
C ALA A 249 3.99 1.48 -22.56
N ASP A 250 4.14 2.67 -23.15
CA ASP A 250 5.45 3.28 -23.45
C ASP A 250 6.22 3.74 -22.21
N GLY A 251 5.88 3.21 -21.04
CA GLY A 251 6.47 3.53 -19.76
C GLY A 251 6.41 2.37 -18.77
N PRO A 252 6.90 2.57 -17.54
CA PRO A 252 6.88 1.55 -16.50
C PRO A 252 5.47 1.00 -16.24
N PRO A 253 5.34 -0.33 -15.97
CA PRO A 253 4.06 -1.00 -15.78
C PRO A 253 3.49 -0.68 -14.39
N LEU A 254 2.92 0.50 -14.24
CA LEU A 254 2.35 0.94 -12.96
C LEU A 254 0.90 1.40 -13.11
N ILE A 255 0.13 1.26 -12.02
CA ILE A 255 -1.27 1.65 -11.93
C ILE A 255 -1.57 2.30 -10.58
N ASN A 256 -2.19 3.46 -10.59
CA ASN A 256 -2.66 4.14 -9.39
C ASN A 256 -3.90 3.46 -8.81
N ILE A 257 -3.91 3.29 -7.47
CA ILE A 257 -5.06 2.74 -6.74
C ILE A 257 -5.45 3.71 -5.63
N GLY A 258 -6.66 4.23 -5.73
CA GLY A 258 -7.20 5.22 -4.80
C GLY A 258 -8.73 5.30 -4.88
N VAL A 259 -9.27 6.32 -4.21
CA VAL A 259 -10.71 6.62 -4.17
C VAL A 259 -11.09 7.71 -5.17
N GLY A 260 -10.10 8.53 -5.61
CA GLY A 260 -10.30 9.69 -6.46
C GLY A 260 -10.90 10.90 -5.72
N LYS A 261 -10.83 10.92 -4.38
CA LYS A 261 -11.30 12.03 -3.54
C LYS A 261 -10.35 12.25 -2.37
N ASP A 262 -10.06 13.50 -2.08
CA ASP A 262 -9.23 13.88 -0.94
C ASP A 262 -10.04 14.66 0.12
N ILE A 263 -9.44 14.78 1.30
CA ILE A 263 -9.97 15.52 2.45
C ILE A 263 -8.81 16.27 3.11
N SER A 264 -9.05 17.46 3.66
CA SER A 264 -8.04 18.14 4.45
C SER A 264 -7.80 17.43 5.79
N ILE A 265 -6.62 17.62 6.37
CA ILE A 265 -6.29 17.04 7.68
C ILE A 265 -7.21 17.61 8.77
N ARG A 266 -7.65 18.86 8.65
CA ARG A 266 -8.66 19.46 9.52
C ARG A 266 -9.99 18.71 9.44
N GLU A 267 -10.54 18.60 8.24
CA GLU A 267 -11.81 17.88 8.00
C GLU A 267 -11.74 16.42 8.47
N LEU A 268 -10.59 15.77 8.27
CA LEU A 268 -10.36 14.40 8.77
C LEU A 268 -10.40 14.34 10.31
N ALA A 269 -9.70 15.24 10.99
CA ALA A 269 -9.69 15.27 12.46
C ALA A 269 -11.08 15.54 13.02
N GLU A 270 -11.83 16.50 12.43
CA GLU A 270 -13.21 16.79 12.78
C GLU A 270 -14.15 15.58 12.53
N LEU A 271 -13.96 14.88 11.39
CA LEU A 271 -14.69 13.66 11.08
C LEU A 271 -14.45 12.59 12.15
N ILE A 272 -13.19 12.30 12.49
CA ILE A 272 -12.85 11.31 13.53
C ILE A 272 -13.46 11.75 14.87
N GLY A 273 -13.36 13.03 15.24
CA GLY A 273 -13.97 13.55 16.48
C GLY A 273 -15.47 13.29 16.53
N ARG A 274 -16.19 13.58 15.45
CA ARG A 274 -17.65 13.28 15.36
C ARG A 274 -17.94 11.79 15.44
N LEU A 275 -17.19 10.96 14.73
CA LEU A 275 -17.40 9.50 14.70
C LEU A 275 -17.17 8.84 16.06
N LEU A 276 -16.23 9.37 16.83
CA LEU A 276 -15.92 8.90 18.18
C LEU A 276 -16.76 9.60 19.27
N ASP A 277 -17.61 10.56 18.91
CA ASP A 277 -18.37 11.38 19.88
C ASP A 277 -17.46 12.11 20.89
N TYR A 278 -16.31 12.63 20.42
CA TYR A 278 -15.40 13.44 21.24
C TYR A 278 -15.97 14.84 21.42
N LYS A 279 -16.05 15.30 22.68
CA LYS A 279 -16.66 16.61 23.05
C LYS A 279 -15.65 17.72 23.26
N GLY A 280 -14.36 17.42 23.25
CA GLY A 280 -13.30 18.42 23.39
C GLY A 280 -13.04 19.20 22.11
N THR A 281 -12.04 20.07 22.14
CA THR A 281 -11.63 20.92 21.02
C THR A 281 -10.42 20.34 20.29
N LEU A 282 -10.33 20.60 18.99
CA LEU A 282 -9.15 20.30 18.17
C LEU A 282 -8.35 21.60 18.00
N THR A 283 -7.07 21.57 18.36
CA THR A 283 -6.14 22.69 18.21
C THR A 283 -5.05 22.35 17.20
N PHE A 284 -4.58 23.35 16.46
CA PHE A 284 -3.63 23.15 15.37
C PHE A 284 -2.28 23.78 15.72
N ASN A 285 -1.24 22.97 15.82
CA ASN A 285 0.10 23.41 16.16
C ASN A 285 0.89 23.74 14.90
N THR A 286 0.88 25.00 14.50
CA THR A 286 1.58 25.49 13.28
C THR A 286 3.10 25.57 13.43
N ALA A 287 3.66 25.30 14.61
CA ALA A 287 5.11 25.15 14.79
C ALA A 287 5.61 23.80 14.22
N GLN A 288 4.71 22.84 14.01
CA GLN A 288 5.01 21.60 13.30
C GLN A 288 4.82 21.79 11.79
N PRO A 289 5.68 21.16 10.96
CA PRO A 289 5.61 21.36 9.52
C PRO A 289 4.37 20.72 8.90
N ASP A 290 3.79 21.40 7.93
CA ASP A 290 2.89 20.78 6.96
C ASP A 290 3.68 19.91 5.99
N GLY A 291 3.11 18.79 5.56
CA GLY A 291 3.68 17.96 4.48
C GLY A 291 3.36 18.54 3.10
N THR A 292 3.44 17.70 2.05
CA THR A 292 3.00 18.05 0.69
C THR A 292 1.58 18.66 0.72
N PRO A 293 1.32 19.78 0.01
CA PRO A 293 0.03 20.48 0.08
C PRO A 293 -1.17 19.58 -0.30
N GLN A 294 -1.05 18.81 -1.37
CA GLN A 294 -2.09 17.91 -1.84
C GLN A 294 -1.51 16.61 -2.39
N LYS A 295 -2.21 15.51 -2.18
CA LYS A 295 -1.92 14.19 -2.74
C LYS A 295 -3.24 13.50 -3.10
N LEU A 296 -3.59 13.58 -4.36
CA LEU A 296 -4.78 12.94 -4.95
C LEU A 296 -4.35 12.18 -6.19
N LEU A 297 -4.61 10.90 -6.28
CA LEU A 297 -4.27 10.08 -7.45
C LEU A 297 -5.34 10.20 -8.54
N ASP A 298 -4.91 10.20 -9.78
CA ASP A 298 -5.80 9.89 -10.91
C ASP A 298 -6.03 8.38 -10.93
N VAL A 299 -7.27 7.97 -10.79
CA VAL A 299 -7.69 6.57 -10.71
C VAL A 299 -8.45 6.13 -11.97
N SER A 300 -8.45 6.94 -13.02
CA SER A 300 -9.18 6.67 -14.25
C SER A 300 -8.75 5.37 -14.93
N ARG A 301 -7.46 5.02 -14.85
CA ARG A 301 -6.91 3.80 -15.44
C ARG A 301 -7.49 2.54 -14.78
N ILE A 302 -7.50 2.46 -13.44
CA ILE A 302 -8.07 1.29 -12.76
C ILE A 302 -9.60 1.25 -12.89
N HIS A 303 -10.27 2.40 -12.91
CA HIS A 303 -11.71 2.48 -13.18
C HIS A 303 -12.07 1.94 -14.56
N SER A 304 -11.27 2.25 -15.59
CA SER A 304 -11.50 1.75 -16.96
C SER A 304 -11.38 0.22 -17.07
N LEU A 305 -10.63 -0.41 -16.16
CA LEU A 305 -10.54 -1.87 -16.06
C LEU A 305 -11.75 -2.50 -15.38
N GLY A 306 -12.55 -1.71 -14.65
CA GLY A 306 -13.79 -2.14 -14.00
C GLY A 306 -13.70 -2.25 -12.47
N TRP A 307 -12.66 -1.71 -11.83
CA TRP A 307 -12.56 -1.68 -10.36
C TRP A 307 -12.69 -0.26 -9.83
N SER A 308 -13.35 -0.11 -8.68
CA SER A 308 -13.42 1.12 -7.87
C SER A 308 -13.54 0.79 -6.39
N ALA A 309 -13.02 1.69 -5.53
CA ALA A 309 -13.16 1.56 -4.08
C ALA A 309 -14.64 1.61 -3.66
N LYS A 310 -15.01 0.80 -2.67
CA LYS A 310 -16.40 0.61 -2.21
C LYS A 310 -16.65 1.16 -0.82
N THR A 311 -15.61 1.21 0.03
CA THR A 311 -15.73 1.59 1.43
C THR A 311 -15.63 3.12 1.57
N SER A 312 -16.67 3.74 2.13
CA SER A 312 -16.60 5.18 2.46
C SER A 312 -15.58 5.44 3.57
N LEU A 313 -15.02 6.67 3.60
CA LEU A 313 -14.05 7.04 4.63
C LEU A 313 -14.64 6.88 6.05
N GLU A 314 -15.91 7.26 6.25
CA GLU A 314 -16.60 7.13 7.53
C GLU A 314 -16.72 5.67 7.97
N GLU A 315 -17.16 4.80 7.08
CA GLU A 315 -17.30 3.38 7.37
C GLU A 315 -15.94 2.72 7.64
N GLY A 316 -14.93 3.04 6.82
CA GLY A 316 -13.57 2.52 7.02
C GLY A 316 -12.98 2.96 8.37
N ILE A 317 -13.18 4.24 8.78
CA ILE A 317 -12.74 4.71 10.10
C ILE A 317 -13.44 3.94 11.23
N ARG A 318 -14.76 3.71 11.14
CA ARG A 318 -15.51 2.94 12.15
C ARG A 318 -14.98 1.51 12.29
N ARG A 319 -14.76 0.83 11.17
CA ARG A 319 -14.20 -0.54 11.14
C ARG A 319 -12.77 -0.57 11.70
N THR A 320 -11.94 0.40 11.32
CA THR A 320 -10.56 0.53 11.84
C THR A 320 -10.55 0.74 13.35
N TYR A 321 -11.42 1.62 13.85
CA TYR A 321 -11.53 1.88 15.29
C TYR A 321 -12.01 0.63 16.05
N ALA A 322 -13.02 -0.07 15.54
CA ALA A 322 -13.52 -1.30 16.15
C ALA A 322 -12.42 -2.37 16.25
N ALA A 323 -11.69 -2.62 15.16
CA ALA A 323 -10.58 -3.57 15.14
C ALA A 323 -9.43 -3.15 16.09
N ALA A 324 -9.12 -1.84 16.15
CA ALA A 324 -8.08 -1.34 17.04
C ALA A 324 -8.43 -1.54 18.52
N LYS A 325 -9.71 -1.42 18.90
CA LYS A 325 -10.18 -1.67 20.27
C LYS A 325 -10.06 -3.14 20.69
N GLU A 326 -10.20 -4.06 19.74
CA GLU A 326 -10.05 -5.50 19.98
C GLU A 326 -8.56 -5.92 20.09
N ASN A 327 -7.63 -5.07 19.63
CA ASN A 327 -6.19 -5.31 19.68
C ASN A 327 -5.54 -4.53 20.84
N PRO A 328 -5.19 -5.18 21.99
CA PRO A 328 -4.58 -4.50 23.13
C PRO A 328 -3.27 -3.77 22.82
N GLY A 329 -2.55 -4.21 21.77
CA GLY A 329 -1.30 -3.60 21.31
C GLY A 329 -1.48 -2.28 20.57
N SER A 330 -2.70 -1.93 20.13
CA SER A 330 -2.98 -0.70 19.40
C SER A 330 -2.82 0.57 20.23
N GLY A 331 -3.02 0.48 21.55
CA GLY A 331 -3.10 1.62 22.46
C GLY A 331 -4.31 2.53 22.16
N VAL A 332 -5.32 2.03 21.46
CA VAL A 332 -6.61 2.69 21.20
C VAL A 332 -7.59 2.13 22.23
N ALA A 333 -7.93 2.93 23.23
CA ALA A 333 -8.81 2.54 24.32
C ALA A 333 -10.29 2.80 24.02
#